data_8c3a9fb73bc28c0f484a7d31e51059d9
#
_entry.id   8c3a9fb73bc28c0f484a7d31e51059d9
#
_cell.length_a   1.000
_cell.length_b   1.000
_cell.length_c   1.000
_cell.angle_alpha   90.00
_cell.angle_beta   90.00
_cell.angle_gamma   90.00
#
_symmetry.space_group_name_H-M   'P 1'
#
loop_
_entity.id
_entity.type
_entity.pdbx_description
1 polymer ?
#
loop_
_entity_poly.entity_id
_entity_poly.type
_entity_poly.pdbx_seq_one_letter_code
_entity_poly.pdbx_strand_id
1 'polypeptide(L)'
;MYSSVREFISESLATPPLGSVADAVVLVGIALAAVIFYQLTKAILAFVEKMVARSSTTWDDDLLNPSFLRAVAQLAPAILISRLLPGFFGDSATSVYWLQTLTSFYILWAAVRICVIFIGNLYKAILRRDNLRVYAVKGVFEMLKLIIIGVGVIIGLSLLIGRSPLAIITALGASAAVLMLVFKDTILGLVASVQLTANKMLHRGDWIMAEKQGVNGE
;
A
#
# COMPACT_ATOMS: atom_id res chain seq x y z
N MET A 1 0.55 22.70 -25.82
CA MET A 1 1.76 21.96 -26.23
C MET A 1 1.44 20.51 -26.58
N TYR A 2 0.76 19.72 -25.72
CA TYR A 2 0.41 18.32 -26.02
C TYR A 2 -0.64 18.16 -27.12
N SER A 3 -1.63 19.04 -27.19
CA SER A 3 -2.64 19.08 -28.27
C SER A 3 -2.01 19.32 -29.63
N SER A 4 -1.04 20.23 -29.69
CA SER A 4 -0.34 20.56 -30.95
C SER A 4 0.47 19.41 -31.51
N VAL A 5 1.08 18.58 -30.65
CA VAL A 5 1.82 17.38 -31.07
C VAL A 5 0.85 16.31 -31.60
N ARG A 6 -0.30 16.15 -30.95
CA ARG A 6 -1.32 15.19 -31.39
C ARG A 6 -1.94 15.61 -32.72
N GLU A 7 -2.28 16.88 -32.89
CA GLU A 7 -2.78 17.45 -34.16
C GLU A 7 -1.77 17.28 -35.28
N PHE A 8 -0.50 17.58 -35.02
CA PHE A 8 0.57 17.40 -35.99
C PHE A 8 0.71 15.93 -36.43
N ILE A 9 0.66 14.98 -35.47
CA ILE A 9 0.74 13.54 -35.76
C ILE A 9 -0.49 13.08 -36.54
N SER A 10 -1.71 13.51 -36.17
CA SER A 10 -2.94 13.13 -36.85
C SER A 10 -3.00 13.71 -38.26
N GLU A 11 -2.53 14.94 -38.49
CA GLU A 11 -2.45 15.59 -39.79
C GLU A 11 -1.39 14.94 -40.69
N SER A 12 -0.23 14.57 -40.10
CA SER A 12 0.86 13.91 -40.85
C SER A 12 0.52 12.49 -41.30
N LEU A 13 -0.36 11.77 -40.58
CA LEU A 13 -0.75 10.38 -40.89
C LEU A 13 -1.98 10.29 -41.80
N ALA A 14 -2.59 11.43 -42.19
CA ALA A 14 -3.65 11.55 -43.23
C ALA A 14 -4.76 10.51 -43.15
N THR A 15 -5.23 10.15 -41.95
CA THR A 15 -6.28 9.17 -41.79
C THR A 15 -7.47 9.71 -41.00
N PRO A 16 -8.67 9.66 -41.53
CA PRO A 16 -9.93 9.83 -40.81
C PRO A 16 -10.44 8.50 -40.30
N PRO A 17 -11.14 8.45 -39.25
CA PRO A 17 -11.26 9.22 -38.04
C PRO A 17 -10.21 8.71 -37.03
N LEU A 18 -9.76 9.54 -36.14
CA LEU A 18 -8.82 9.23 -35.08
C LEU A 18 -8.74 7.72 -34.77
N GLY A 19 -8.15 6.98 -35.69
CA GLY A 19 -8.03 5.55 -35.65
C GLY A 19 -6.64 5.23 -35.10
N SER A 20 -6.61 4.39 -34.21
CA SER A 20 -5.54 3.48 -33.73
C SER A 20 -4.06 3.80 -34.06
N VAL A 21 -3.68 4.36 -35.20
CA VAL A 21 -2.27 4.57 -35.61
C VAL A 21 -1.65 5.78 -34.90
N ALA A 22 -2.32 6.92 -34.88
CA ALA A 22 -1.79 8.11 -34.18
C ALA A 22 -1.74 7.86 -32.66
N ASP A 23 -2.79 7.23 -32.12
CA ASP A 23 -2.83 6.85 -30.71
C ASP A 23 -1.77 5.78 -30.36
N ALA A 24 -1.54 4.82 -31.28
CA ALA A 24 -0.48 3.83 -31.12
C ALA A 24 0.92 4.47 -31.14
N VAL A 25 1.18 5.41 -32.04
CA VAL A 25 2.45 6.15 -32.11
C VAL A 25 2.69 6.96 -30.81
N VAL A 26 1.66 7.61 -30.29
CA VAL A 26 1.74 8.35 -29.02
C VAL A 26 2.00 7.40 -27.85
N LEU A 27 1.32 6.26 -27.78
CA LEU A 27 1.56 5.25 -26.73
C LEU A 27 2.99 4.69 -26.79
N VAL A 28 3.47 4.38 -27.98
CA VAL A 28 4.87 3.94 -28.18
C VAL A 28 5.86 5.04 -27.77
N GLY A 29 5.56 6.30 -28.12
CA GLY A 29 6.37 7.46 -27.70
C GLY A 29 6.41 7.61 -26.16
N ILE A 30 5.27 7.49 -25.48
CA ILE A 30 5.18 7.51 -24.02
C ILE A 30 5.96 6.34 -23.41
N ALA A 31 5.83 5.13 -23.99
CA ALA A 31 6.55 3.96 -23.51
C ALA A 31 8.08 4.12 -23.67
N LEU A 32 8.54 4.63 -24.82
CA LEU A 32 9.96 4.94 -25.05
C LEU A 32 10.47 6.01 -24.08
N ALA A 33 9.72 7.09 -23.87
CA ALA A 33 10.05 8.12 -22.90
C ALA A 33 10.13 7.54 -21.47
N ALA A 34 9.22 6.65 -21.09
CA ALA A 34 9.23 5.98 -19.80
C ALA A 34 10.47 5.08 -19.62
N VAL A 35 10.89 4.36 -20.67
CA VAL A 35 12.10 3.52 -20.66
C VAL A 35 13.36 4.40 -20.53
N ILE A 36 13.45 5.48 -21.31
CA ILE A 36 14.58 6.43 -21.23
C ILE A 36 14.64 7.04 -19.82
N PHE A 37 13.51 7.47 -19.28
CA PHE A 37 13.41 8.06 -17.95
C PHE A 37 13.79 7.05 -16.85
N TYR A 38 13.39 5.79 -17.00
CA TYR A 38 13.81 4.70 -16.10
C TYR A 38 15.33 4.51 -16.11
N GLN A 39 15.96 4.47 -17.31
CA GLN A 39 17.39 4.31 -17.42
C GLN A 39 18.15 5.51 -16.82
N LEU A 40 17.65 6.72 -17.07
CA LEU A 40 18.21 7.93 -16.48
C LEU A 40 18.11 7.92 -14.95
N THR A 41 16.94 7.58 -14.42
CA THR A 41 16.71 7.46 -12.96
C THR A 41 17.64 6.40 -12.36
N LYS A 42 17.78 5.25 -13.01
CA LYS A 42 18.70 4.19 -12.60
C LYS A 42 20.16 4.65 -12.59
N ALA A 43 20.58 5.42 -13.60
CA ALA A 43 21.94 5.98 -13.66
C ALA A 43 22.19 7.01 -12.55
N ILE A 44 21.22 7.88 -12.28
CA ILE A 44 21.29 8.86 -11.17
C ILE A 44 21.38 8.13 -9.82
N LEU A 45 20.55 7.11 -9.61
CA LEU A 45 20.56 6.35 -8.36
C LEU A 45 21.84 5.54 -8.18
N ALA A 46 22.42 5.00 -9.25
CA ALA A 46 23.74 4.36 -9.21
C ALA A 46 24.86 5.37 -8.87
N PHE A 47 24.73 6.62 -9.30
CA PHE A 47 25.62 7.67 -8.88
C PHE A 47 25.47 8.03 -7.41
N VAL A 48 24.21 8.13 -6.91
CA VAL A 48 23.93 8.33 -5.49
C VAL A 48 24.48 7.19 -4.65
N GLU A 49 24.31 5.93 -5.09
CA GLU A 49 24.87 4.75 -4.41
C GLU A 49 26.41 4.86 -4.26
N LYS A 50 27.11 5.30 -5.31
CA LYS A 50 28.56 5.54 -5.24
C LYS A 50 28.94 6.70 -4.32
N MET A 51 28.11 7.73 -4.23
CA MET A 51 28.34 8.84 -3.29
C MET A 51 28.14 8.38 -1.85
N VAL A 52 27.06 7.65 -1.58
CA VAL A 52 26.75 7.09 -0.25
C VAL A 52 27.85 6.13 0.19
N ALA A 53 28.32 5.24 -0.68
CA ALA A 53 29.42 4.31 -0.40
C ALA A 53 30.77 5.00 -0.11
N ARG A 54 30.90 6.29 -0.42
CA ARG A 54 32.09 7.11 -0.05
C ARG A 54 31.89 7.89 1.25
N SER A 55 30.68 7.93 1.77
CA SER A 55 30.38 8.58 3.05
C SER A 55 30.91 7.73 4.20
N SER A 56 31.47 8.36 5.22
CA SER A 56 31.95 7.68 6.43
C SER A 56 30.82 7.28 7.39
N THR A 57 29.58 7.50 7.00
CA THR A 57 28.41 7.33 7.86
C THR A 57 27.72 5.99 7.54
N THR A 58 27.80 5.06 8.48
CA THR A 58 27.24 3.69 8.35
C THR A 58 25.70 3.63 8.29
N TRP A 59 25.00 4.71 8.62
CA TRP A 59 23.54 4.79 8.54
C TRP A 59 23.02 4.85 7.11
N ASP A 60 23.74 5.55 6.23
CA ASP A 60 23.35 5.74 4.84
C ASP A 60 23.40 4.41 4.07
N ASP A 61 24.39 3.58 4.35
CA ASP A 61 24.59 2.28 3.69
C ASP A 61 23.46 1.29 3.98
N ASP A 62 22.94 1.27 5.20
CA ASP A 62 21.88 0.35 5.61
C ASP A 62 20.50 0.83 5.13
N LEU A 63 20.23 2.14 5.14
CA LEU A 63 18.96 2.72 4.73
C LEU A 63 18.82 2.79 3.21
N LEU A 64 19.87 3.23 2.51
CA LEU A 64 19.92 3.41 1.05
C LEU A 64 20.48 2.20 0.32
N ASN A 65 20.18 1.01 0.80
CA ASN A 65 20.56 -0.25 0.19
C ASN A 65 20.16 -0.30 -1.30
N PRO A 66 20.94 -0.97 -2.21
CA PRO A 66 20.62 -1.16 -3.62
C PRO A 66 19.20 -1.66 -3.90
N SER A 67 18.61 -2.42 -2.97
CA SER A 67 17.23 -2.89 -3.09
C SER A 67 16.20 -1.77 -2.94
N PHE A 68 16.46 -0.80 -2.04
CA PHE A 68 15.63 0.39 -1.86
C PHE A 68 15.73 1.34 -3.06
N LEU A 69 16.94 1.62 -3.50
CA LEU A 69 17.19 2.48 -4.66
C LEU A 69 16.55 1.92 -5.94
N ARG A 70 16.63 0.61 -6.15
CA ARG A 70 15.94 -0.05 -7.27
C ARG A 70 14.43 0.05 -7.18
N ALA A 71 13.86 -0.08 -5.98
CA ALA A 71 12.42 0.08 -5.78
C ALA A 71 11.96 1.52 -6.07
N VAL A 72 12.72 2.51 -5.66
CA VAL A 72 12.46 3.93 -5.97
C VAL A 72 12.58 4.20 -7.48
N ALA A 73 13.59 3.63 -8.16
CA ALA A 73 13.74 3.76 -9.61
C ALA A 73 12.51 3.25 -10.38
N GLN A 74 11.86 2.20 -9.89
CA GLN A 74 10.66 1.64 -10.52
C GLN A 74 9.43 2.57 -10.47
N LEU A 75 9.37 3.52 -9.52
CA LEU A 75 8.30 4.50 -9.46
C LEU A 75 8.38 5.56 -10.56
N ALA A 76 9.59 5.94 -10.97
CA ALA A 76 9.82 7.05 -11.90
C ALA A 76 9.07 6.92 -13.23
N PRO A 77 9.14 5.79 -13.96
CA PRO A 77 8.40 5.63 -15.22
C PRO A 77 6.89 5.64 -15.02
N ALA A 78 6.39 5.08 -13.92
CA ALA A 78 4.95 5.04 -13.66
C ALA A 78 4.37 6.44 -13.40
N ILE A 79 5.10 7.28 -12.64
CA ILE A 79 4.74 8.67 -12.43
C ILE A 79 4.74 9.43 -13.75
N LEU A 80 5.76 9.21 -14.60
CA LEU A 80 5.83 9.84 -15.91
C LEU A 80 4.62 9.44 -16.78
N ILE A 81 4.30 8.16 -16.86
CA ILE A 81 3.15 7.65 -17.61
C ILE A 81 1.85 8.27 -17.08
N SER A 82 1.64 8.27 -15.76
CA SER A 82 0.42 8.82 -15.14
C SER A 82 0.21 10.30 -15.44
N ARG A 83 1.28 11.06 -15.67
CA ARG A 83 1.23 12.49 -16.00
C ARG A 83 1.08 12.75 -17.49
N LEU A 84 1.71 11.96 -18.33
CA LEU A 84 1.67 12.15 -19.78
C LEU A 84 0.36 11.63 -20.41
N LEU A 85 -0.18 10.53 -19.91
CA LEU A 85 -1.37 9.89 -20.48
C LEU A 85 -2.55 10.86 -20.65
N PRO A 86 -3.03 11.58 -19.61
CA PRO A 86 -4.15 12.50 -19.75
C PRO A 86 -3.80 13.70 -20.65
N GLY A 87 -2.54 14.11 -20.70
CA GLY A 87 -2.10 15.22 -21.52
C GLY A 87 -2.22 14.96 -23.02
N PHE A 88 -2.05 13.71 -23.47
CA PHE A 88 -2.11 13.33 -24.88
C PHE A 88 -3.49 12.85 -25.34
N PHE A 89 -4.22 12.11 -24.50
CA PHE A 89 -5.46 11.45 -24.91
C PHE A 89 -6.73 12.14 -24.40
N GLY A 90 -6.63 13.10 -23.47
CA GLY A 90 -7.79 13.68 -22.77
C GLY A 90 -8.50 12.64 -21.88
N ASP A 91 -9.46 13.10 -21.08
CA ASP A 91 -10.14 12.25 -20.08
C ASP A 91 -11.29 11.38 -20.66
N SER A 92 -11.55 11.44 -21.95
CA SER A 92 -12.80 10.92 -22.54
C SER A 92 -12.74 9.49 -23.10
N ALA A 93 -11.57 8.87 -23.21
CA ALA A 93 -11.44 7.54 -23.79
C ALA A 93 -11.45 6.45 -22.70
N THR A 94 -12.36 5.49 -22.79
CA THR A 94 -12.46 4.35 -21.84
C THR A 94 -11.14 3.58 -21.68
N SER A 95 -10.36 3.46 -22.74
CA SER A 95 -9.04 2.82 -22.73
C SER A 95 -8.04 3.59 -21.87
N VAL A 96 -8.10 4.91 -21.85
CA VAL A 96 -7.23 5.78 -21.02
C VAL A 96 -7.57 5.62 -19.56
N TYR A 97 -8.85 5.53 -19.21
CA TYR A 97 -9.30 5.29 -17.84
C TYR A 97 -8.72 3.97 -17.28
N TRP A 98 -8.81 2.87 -18.03
CA TRP A 98 -8.25 1.60 -17.57
C TRP A 98 -6.73 1.64 -17.44
N LEU A 99 -6.04 2.31 -18.37
CA LEU A 99 -4.59 2.43 -18.34
C LEU A 99 -4.13 3.31 -17.17
N GLN A 100 -4.85 4.39 -16.88
CA GLN A 100 -4.62 5.22 -15.68
C GLN A 100 -4.85 4.43 -14.39
N THR A 101 -5.93 3.66 -14.33
CA THR A 101 -6.24 2.83 -13.17
C THR A 101 -5.15 1.80 -12.92
N LEU A 102 -4.70 1.08 -13.96
CA LEU A 102 -3.59 0.13 -13.87
C LEU A 102 -2.28 0.81 -13.43
N THR A 103 -1.98 1.98 -13.99
CA THR A 103 -0.79 2.77 -13.60
C THR A 103 -0.87 3.21 -12.14
N SER A 104 -2.05 3.62 -11.67
CA SER A 104 -2.29 3.99 -10.27
C SER A 104 -2.11 2.81 -9.32
N PHE A 105 -2.58 1.61 -9.70
CA PHE A 105 -2.32 0.38 -8.96
C PHE A 105 -0.83 0.04 -8.88
N TYR A 106 -0.12 0.18 -10.00
CA TYR A 106 1.32 -0.05 -10.02
C TYR A 106 2.06 0.94 -9.12
N ILE A 107 1.71 2.23 -9.17
CA ILE A 107 2.28 3.26 -8.29
C ILE A 107 2.02 2.92 -6.82
N LEU A 108 0.78 2.54 -6.48
CA LEU A 108 0.41 2.14 -5.13
C LEU A 108 1.22 0.94 -4.65
N TRP A 109 1.29 -0.12 -5.48
CA TRP A 109 2.07 -1.32 -5.16
C TRP A 109 3.55 -0.99 -4.95
N ALA A 110 4.14 -0.19 -5.84
CA ALA A 110 5.54 0.24 -5.73
C ALA A 110 5.77 1.10 -4.49
N ALA A 111 4.85 2.02 -4.14
CA ALA A 111 4.93 2.84 -2.93
C ALA A 111 4.88 1.99 -1.65
N VAL A 112 3.94 1.05 -1.56
CA VAL A 112 3.86 0.11 -0.43
C VAL A 112 5.15 -0.72 -0.32
N ARG A 113 5.66 -1.24 -1.43
CA ARG A 113 6.91 -2.00 -1.48
C ARG A 113 8.10 -1.17 -0.98
N ILE A 114 8.21 0.08 -1.40
CA ILE A 114 9.27 1.00 -0.93
C ILE A 114 9.19 1.19 0.57
N CYS A 115 7.99 1.46 1.12
CA CYS A 115 7.80 1.61 2.55
C CYS A 115 8.17 0.34 3.34
N VAL A 116 7.79 -0.84 2.85
CA VAL A 116 8.12 -2.13 3.48
C VAL A 116 9.63 -2.40 3.46
N ILE A 117 10.31 -2.11 2.33
CA ILE A 117 11.77 -2.23 2.22
C ILE A 117 12.46 -1.25 3.17
N PHE A 118 12.00 0.01 3.22
CA PHE A 118 12.54 1.03 4.10
C PHE A 118 12.47 0.62 5.57
N ILE A 119 11.31 0.13 6.03
CA ILE A 119 11.13 -0.38 7.38
C ILE A 119 12.03 -1.58 7.65
N GLY A 120 12.18 -2.49 6.68
CA GLY A 120 13.10 -3.61 6.80
C GLY A 120 14.57 -3.18 6.93
N ASN A 121 14.97 -2.16 6.19
CA ASN A 121 16.31 -1.59 6.27
C ASN A 121 16.54 -0.87 7.61
N LEU A 122 15.54 -0.11 8.07
CA LEU A 122 15.58 0.58 9.37
C LEU A 122 15.74 -0.43 10.53
N TYR A 123 15.01 -1.55 10.48
CA TYR A 123 15.16 -2.65 11.42
C TYR A 123 16.61 -3.20 11.44
N LYS A 124 17.20 -3.44 10.27
CA LYS A 124 18.59 -3.92 10.16
C LYS A 124 19.59 -2.91 10.69
N ALA A 125 19.41 -1.62 10.40
CA ALA A 125 20.27 -0.54 10.87
C ALA A 125 20.29 -0.44 12.41
N ILE A 126 19.11 -0.59 13.04
CA ILE A 126 18.99 -0.58 14.50
C ILE A 126 19.66 -1.81 15.13
N LEU A 127 19.46 -3.00 14.56
CA LEU A 127 20.05 -4.25 15.07
C LEU A 127 21.57 -4.27 15.05
N ARG A 128 22.21 -3.61 14.09
CA ARG A 128 23.68 -3.55 14.01
C ARG A 128 24.31 -2.75 15.16
N ARG A 129 23.55 -1.84 15.80
CA ARG A 129 24.05 -0.97 16.85
C ARG A 129 23.88 -1.48 18.27
N ASP A 130 22.80 -2.23 18.50
CA ASP A 130 22.44 -2.67 19.84
C ASP A 130 22.28 -4.19 19.89
N ASN A 131 23.09 -4.84 20.69
CA ASN A 131 22.91 -6.25 21.06
C ASN A 131 21.65 -6.47 21.92
N LEU A 132 20.74 -5.50 21.99
CA LEU A 132 19.59 -5.46 22.89
C LEU A 132 18.35 -6.14 22.26
N ARG A 133 17.97 -7.27 22.86
CA ARG A 133 16.62 -7.90 22.79
C ARG A 133 15.98 -7.95 21.39
N VAL A 134 16.65 -8.61 20.48
CA VAL A 134 16.28 -8.81 19.05
C VAL A 134 14.82 -9.20 18.83
N TYR A 135 14.21 -9.97 19.74
CA TYR A 135 12.87 -10.52 19.52
C TYR A 135 11.73 -9.50 19.73
N ALA A 136 11.82 -8.63 20.74
CA ALA A 136 10.76 -7.66 21.03
C ALA A 136 10.67 -6.58 19.95
N VAL A 137 11.82 -6.12 19.47
CA VAL A 137 11.90 -5.09 18.42
C VAL A 137 11.39 -5.62 17.08
N LYS A 138 11.66 -6.88 16.72
CA LYS A 138 11.18 -7.51 15.48
C LYS A 138 9.65 -7.44 15.36
N GLY A 139 8.92 -7.75 16.43
CA GLY A 139 7.46 -7.72 16.42
C GLY A 139 6.89 -6.37 16.06
N VAL A 140 7.46 -5.28 16.58
CA VAL A 140 7.02 -3.91 16.29
C VAL A 140 7.21 -3.58 14.80
N PHE A 141 8.34 -3.92 14.21
CA PHE A 141 8.60 -3.67 12.79
C PHE A 141 7.71 -4.51 11.87
N GLU A 142 7.41 -5.75 12.23
CA GLU A 142 6.47 -6.59 11.48
C GLU A 142 5.04 -6.02 11.56
N MET A 143 4.59 -5.56 12.74
CA MET A 143 3.30 -4.89 12.89
C MET A 143 3.22 -3.62 12.02
N LEU A 144 4.29 -2.82 11.98
CA LEU A 144 4.34 -1.61 11.17
C LEU A 144 4.24 -1.91 9.67
N LYS A 145 4.90 -2.98 9.19
CA LYS A 145 4.74 -3.46 7.81
C LYS A 145 3.30 -3.90 7.52
N LEU A 146 2.66 -4.63 8.43
CA LEU A 146 1.28 -5.06 8.28
C LEU A 146 0.32 -3.87 8.20
N ILE A 147 0.52 -2.83 9.01
CA ILE A 147 -0.28 -1.59 8.95
C ILE A 147 -0.12 -0.92 7.58
N ILE A 148 1.10 -0.80 7.06
CA ILE A 148 1.36 -0.19 5.74
C ILE A 148 0.69 -0.99 4.62
N ILE A 149 0.80 -2.33 4.67
CA ILE A 149 0.12 -3.20 3.70
C ILE A 149 -1.40 -3.03 3.81
N GLY A 150 -1.96 -2.99 5.03
CA GLY A 150 -3.38 -2.77 5.27
C GLY A 150 -3.88 -1.45 4.71
N VAL A 151 -3.15 -0.36 4.93
CA VAL A 151 -3.44 0.96 4.33
C VAL A 151 -3.36 0.88 2.80
N GLY A 152 -2.35 0.21 2.25
CA GLY A 152 -2.22 -0.03 0.80
C GLY A 152 -3.43 -0.78 0.22
N VAL A 153 -3.93 -1.81 0.91
CA VAL A 153 -5.13 -2.55 0.51
C VAL A 153 -6.37 -1.64 0.50
N ILE A 154 -6.56 -0.82 1.53
CA ILE A 154 -7.70 0.12 1.60
C ILE A 154 -7.64 1.13 0.44
N ILE A 155 -6.46 1.68 0.14
CA ILE A 155 -6.28 2.60 -0.98
C ILE A 155 -6.53 1.86 -2.32
N GLY A 156 -6.05 0.62 -2.45
CA GLY A 156 -6.31 -0.21 -3.64
C GLY A 156 -7.80 -0.48 -3.86
N LEU A 157 -8.53 -0.84 -2.81
CA LEU A 157 -9.99 -0.99 -2.86
C LEU A 157 -10.69 0.33 -3.23
N SER A 158 -10.19 1.45 -2.70
CA SER A 158 -10.68 2.79 -3.03
C SER A 158 -10.55 3.10 -4.53
N LEU A 159 -9.42 2.76 -5.14
CA LEU A 159 -9.21 2.90 -6.59
C LEU A 159 -10.15 2.01 -7.41
N LEU A 160 -10.43 0.78 -6.97
CA LEU A 160 -11.34 -0.15 -7.65
C LEU A 160 -12.79 0.32 -7.60
N ILE A 161 -13.24 0.78 -6.43
CA ILE A 161 -14.65 1.13 -6.19
C ILE A 161 -14.93 2.57 -6.64
N GLY A 162 -13.89 3.39 -6.90
CA GLY A 162 -14.04 4.81 -7.23
C GLY A 162 -14.57 5.65 -6.06
N ARG A 163 -14.29 5.23 -4.81
CA ARG A 163 -14.68 5.94 -3.59
C ARG A 163 -13.45 6.38 -2.83
N SER A 164 -13.60 7.40 -1.96
CA SER A 164 -12.47 7.86 -1.13
C SER A 164 -12.06 6.77 -0.12
N PRO A 165 -10.76 6.64 0.22
CA PRO A 165 -10.30 5.71 1.25
C PRO A 165 -10.99 5.93 2.60
N LEU A 166 -11.30 7.19 2.94
CA LEU A 166 -12.01 7.53 4.16
C LEU A 166 -13.42 6.94 4.20
N ALA A 167 -14.15 6.94 3.07
CA ALA A 167 -15.48 6.34 3.00
C ALA A 167 -15.44 4.84 3.27
N ILE A 168 -14.40 4.14 2.77
CA ILE A 168 -14.21 2.71 3.03
C ILE A 168 -13.91 2.46 4.49
N ILE A 169 -13.00 3.23 5.10
CA ILE A 169 -12.66 3.12 6.52
C ILE A 169 -13.91 3.36 7.39
N THR A 170 -14.70 4.37 7.05
CA THR A 170 -15.93 4.68 7.78
C THR A 170 -16.96 3.55 7.68
N ALA A 171 -17.15 2.97 6.49
CA ALA A 171 -18.04 1.84 6.29
C ALA A 171 -17.59 0.60 7.06
N LEU A 172 -16.27 0.29 7.04
CA LEU A 172 -15.70 -0.81 7.82
C LEU A 172 -15.85 -0.58 9.33
N GLY A 173 -15.60 0.65 9.79
CA GLY A 173 -15.77 1.01 11.21
C GLY A 173 -17.22 0.90 11.68
N ALA A 174 -18.17 1.36 10.88
CA ALA A 174 -19.59 1.21 11.17
C ALA A 174 -20.01 -0.26 11.23
N SER A 175 -19.56 -1.08 10.27
CA SER A 175 -19.83 -2.52 10.25
C SER A 175 -19.23 -3.22 11.48
N ALA A 176 -18.00 -2.85 11.86
CA ALA A 176 -17.34 -3.40 13.05
C ALA A 176 -18.11 -3.04 14.34
N ALA A 177 -18.62 -1.80 14.44
CA ALA A 177 -19.42 -1.37 15.60
C ALA A 177 -20.73 -2.17 15.72
N VAL A 178 -21.41 -2.41 14.61
CA VAL A 178 -22.62 -3.25 14.58
C VAL A 178 -22.30 -4.69 15.00
N LEU A 179 -21.23 -5.27 14.45
CA LEU A 179 -20.79 -6.62 14.82
C LEU A 179 -20.45 -6.70 16.32
N MET A 180 -19.73 -5.70 16.84
CA MET A 180 -19.40 -5.64 18.26
C MET A 180 -20.65 -5.57 19.13
N LEU A 181 -21.68 -4.83 18.71
CA LEU A 181 -22.96 -4.76 19.41
C LEU A 181 -23.66 -6.11 19.44
N VAL A 182 -23.68 -6.82 18.31
CA VAL A 182 -24.32 -8.15 18.19
C VAL A 182 -23.61 -9.19 19.07
N PHE A 183 -22.28 -9.16 19.10
CA PHE A 183 -21.47 -10.13 19.86
C PHE A 183 -21.19 -9.72 21.32
N LYS A 184 -21.64 -8.53 21.74
CA LYS A 184 -21.34 -7.98 23.08
C LYS A 184 -21.63 -8.97 24.20
N ASP A 185 -22.84 -9.54 24.21
CA ASP A 185 -23.27 -10.42 25.30
C ASP A 185 -22.52 -11.76 25.25
N THR A 186 -22.22 -12.27 24.07
CA THR A 186 -21.40 -13.47 23.90
C THR A 186 -19.99 -13.27 24.43
N ILE A 187 -19.37 -12.11 24.13
CA ILE A 187 -18.02 -11.77 24.60
C ILE A 187 -18.04 -11.61 26.14
N LEU A 188 -19.05 -10.91 26.69
CA LEU A 188 -19.17 -10.75 28.12
C LEU A 188 -19.35 -12.09 28.82
N GLY A 189 -20.16 -13.00 28.28
CA GLY A 189 -20.34 -14.35 28.79
C GLY A 189 -19.06 -15.17 28.77
N LEU A 190 -18.27 -15.09 27.67
CA LEU A 190 -16.98 -15.75 27.57
C LEU A 190 -15.99 -15.21 28.62
N VAL A 191 -15.87 -13.87 28.73
CA VAL A 191 -15.01 -13.24 29.73
C VAL A 191 -15.38 -13.62 31.14
N ALA A 192 -16.69 -13.59 31.47
CA ALA A 192 -17.16 -14.01 32.77
C ALA A 192 -16.83 -15.49 33.07
N SER A 193 -17.03 -16.39 32.11
CA SER A 193 -16.66 -17.81 32.24
C SER A 193 -15.18 -18.02 32.53
N VAL A 194 -14.31 -17.31 31.76
CA VAL A 194 -12.84 -17.37 31.96
C VAL A 194 -12.47 -16.82 33.35
N GLN A 195 -13.08 -15.71 33.79
CA GLN A 195 -12.81 -15.13 35.13
C GLN A 195 -13.27 -16.07 36.26
N LEU A 196 -14.44 -16.66 36.15
CA LEU A 196 -14.93 -17.61 37.12
C LEU A 196 -14.02 -18.83 37.27
N THR A 197 -13.54 -19.36 36.11
CA THR A 197 -12.64 -20.51 36.10
C THR A 197 -11.24 -20.15 36.63
N ALA A 198 -10.69 -19.05 36.19
CA ALA A 198 -9.33 -18.60 36.57
C ALA A 198 -9.23 -18.27 38.06
N ASN A 199 -10.26 -17.68 38.63
CA ASN A 199 -10.34 -17.34 40.04
C ASN A 199 -10.88 -18.49 40.94
N LYS A 200 -11.18 -19.65 40.33
CA LYS A 200 -11.76 -20.81 41.06
C LYS A 200 -12.99 -20.42 41.90
N MET A 201 -13.87 -19.58 41.34
CA MET A 201 -15.04 -19.08 42.05
C MET A 201 -16.19 -20.09 42.05
N LEU A 202 -16.17 -21.11 41.19
CA LEU A 202 -17.14 -22.18 41.07
C LEU A 202 -16.44 -23.53 40.97
N HIS A 203 -16.87 -24.49 41.82
CA HIS A 203 -16.42 -25.87 41.81
C HIS A 203 -17.58 -26.82 41.54
N ARG A 204 -17.27 -28.03 41.14
CA ARG A 204 -18.29 -29.08 41.03
C ARG A 204 -18.87 -29.39 42.44
N GLY A 205 -20.19 -29.33 42.57
CA GLY A 205 -20.87 -29.54 43.84
C GLY A 205 -21.20 -28.24 44.58
N ASP A 206 -20.87 -27.08 44.02
CA ASP A 206 -21.30 -25.81 44.61
C ASP A 206 -22.76 -25.54 44.31
N TRP A 207 -23.51 -25.13 45.33
CA TRP A 207 -24.92 -24.70 45.19
C TRP A 207 -24.97 -23.30 44.60
N ILE A 208 -25.59 -23.16 43.43
CA ILE A 208 -25.65 -21.90 42.69
C ILE A 208 -27.09 -21.36 42.74
N MET A 209 -27.24 -20.10 43.14
CA MET A 209 -28.51 -19.41 43.10
C MET A 209 -28.38 -18.15 42.23
N ALA A 210 -29.16 -18.06 41.15
CA ALA A 210 -29.27 -16.88 40.29
C ALA A 210 -30.75 -16.50 40.15
N GLU A 211 -31.24 -15.70 41.12
CA GLU A 211 -32.67 -15.35 41.24
C GLU A 211 -33.26 -14.76 39.97
N LYS A 212 -32.52 -13.89 39.27
CA LYS A 212 -33.01 -13.23 38.04
C LYS A 212 -33.21 -14.19 36.87
N GLN A 213 -32.49 -15.30 36.82
CA GLN A 213 -32.54 -16.32 35.78
C GLN A 213 -33.34 -17.56 36.21
N GLY A 214 -33.87 -17.59 37.44
CA GLY A 214 -34.60 -18.72 37.97
C GLY A 214 -33.76 -19.98 38.16
N VAL A 215 -32.44 -19.86 38.27
CA VAL A 215 -31.54 -20.97 38.49
C VAL A 215 -31.29 -21.13 39.97
N ASN A 216 -31.58 -22.34 40.50
CA ASN A 216 -31.35 -22.71 41.89
C ASN A 216 -31.03 -24.22 41.94
N GLY A 217 -29.77 -24.58 42.18
CA GLY A 217 -29.34 -25.99 42.20
C GLY A 217 -27.80 -26.15 42.15
N GLU A 218 -27.40 -27.39 42.09
CA GLU A 218 -26.00 -27.88 41.92
C GLU A 218 -25.61 -27.95 40.47
#